data_160ade2ceeba206d607e462ad4b9706f
#
_entry.id   160ade2ceeba206d607e462ad4b9706f
#
_cell.length_a   1.000
_cell.length_b   1.000
_cell.length_c   1.000
_cell.angle_alpha   90.00
_cell.angle_beta   90.00
_cell.angle_gamma   90.00
#
_symmetry.space_group_name_H-M   'P 1'
#
loop_
_entity.id
_entity.type
_entity.pdbx_description
1 polymer ?
#
loop_
_entity_poly.entity_id
_entity_poly.type
_entity_poly.pdbx_seq_one_letter_code
_entity_poly.pdbx_strand_id
1 'polypeptide(L)'
;MRFGTRPTGGVTVREIALHVLDLMENSVAAGARRVIVRVVQSRARDVLEITVEDDGCGLSADASEVVNPFFTTKPGKRTGLGLSLFREAAERAGGDMSLSSSPLGGTSVRVRMRLRHVDRMPLGDLAATLGAIACTAPDVDIACEVEVDGRREAVSTGQLRAATAKGPGRDLSVMRQLASRVRKGLEGLGALP
;
A
#
# COMPACT_ATOMS: atom_id res chain seq x y z
N MET A 1 35.86 -26.61 -25.29
CA MET A 1 34.52 -26.01 -25.40
C MET A 1 34.00 -25.70 -24.01
N ARG A 2 33.99 -24.42 -23.61
CA ARG A 2 33.44 -23.99 -22.32
C ARG A 2 32.06 -23.39 -22.59
N PHE A 3 31.00 -24.06 -22.16
CA PHE A 3 29.66 -23.49 -22.17
C PHE A 3 29.54 -22.53 -20.98
N GLY A 4 29.54 -21.24 -21.30
CA GLY A 4 29.24 -20.19 -20.35
C GLY A 4 27.73 -20.21 -20.01
N THR A 5 27.37 -20.59 -18.79
CA THR A 5 26.05 -20.36 -18.24
C THR A 5 25.83 -18.86 -18.07
N ARG A 6 24.90 -18.32 -18.87
CA ARG A 6 24.38 -16.97 -18.65
C ARG A 6 23.61 -16.96 -17.32
N PRO A 7 23.87 -16.03 -16.41
CA PRO A 7 22.99 -15.87 -15.27
C PRO A 7 21.64 -15.38 -15.79
N THR A 8 20.60 -16.15 -15.59
CA THR A 8 19.21 -15.70 -15.73
C THR A 8 18.99 -14.67 -14.61
N GLY A 9 19.25 -13.40 -14.90
CA GLY A 9 18.83 -12.29 -14.06
C GLY A 9 17.30 -12.32 -14.04
N GLY A 10 16.72 -12.83 -12.94
CA GLY A 10 15.30 -12.74 -12.70
C GLY A 10 14.94 -11.25 -12.72
N VAL A 11 14.11 -10.85 -13.67
CA VAL A 11 13.49 -9.52 -13.66
C VAL A 11 12.61 -9.51 -12.43
N THR A 12 13.07 -8.85 -11.37
CA THR A 12 12.23 -8.60 -10.20
C THR A 12 11.16 -7.61 -10.65
N VAL A 13 10.00 -8.12 -11.02
CA VAL A 13 8.84 -7.29 -11.33
C VAL A 13 8.48 -6.58 -10.03
N ARG A 14 8.69 -5.27 -9.99
CA ARG A 14 8.25 -4.46 -8.85
C ARG A 14 6.74 -4.34 -8.92
N GLU A 15 6.08 -4.58 -7.80
CA GLU A 15 4.62 -4.56 -7.66
C GLU A 15 4.21 -3.39 -6.78
N ILE A 16 3.04 -2.81 -7.05
CA ILE A 16 2.44 -1.73 -6.25
C ILE A 16 2.29 -2.17 -4.79
N ALA A 17 1.90 -3.43 -4.55
CA ALA A 17 1.74 -3.98 -3.21
C ALA A 17 2.99 -3.85 -2.33
N LEU A 18 4.20 -3.95 -2.90
CA LEU A 18 5.46 -3.76 -2.15
C LEU A 18 5.68 -2.29 -1.75
N HIS A 19 5.29 -1.34 -2.60
CA HIS A 19 5.34 0.08 -2.24
C HIS A 19 4.29 0.42 -1.17
N VAL A 20 3.10 -0.19 -1.25
CA VAL A 20 2.09 -0.06 -0.18
C VAL A 20 2.63 -0.61 1.14
N LEU A 21 3.36 -1.74 1.11
CA LEU A 21 4.02 -2.29 2.31
C LEU A 21 4.97 -1.27 2.93
N ASP A 22 5.86 -0.67 2.13
CA ASP A 22 6.81 0.34 2.60
C ASP A 22 6.10 1.55 3.24
N LEU A 23 4.98 2.00 2.64
CA LEU A 23 4.16 3.09 3.19
C LEU A 23 3.53 2.71 4.54
N MET A 24 2.95 1.52 4.64
CA MET A 24 2.32 1.05 5.87
C MET A 24 3.35 0.83 6.98
N GLU A 25 4.54 0.31 6.68
CA GLU A 25 5.65 0.20 7.65
C GLU A 25 6.09 1.57 8.16
N ASN A 26 6.08 2.60 7.29
CA ASN A 26 6.36 3.97 7.70
C ASN A 26 5.26 4.51 8.63
N SER A 27 3.99 4.26 8.34
CA SER A 27 2.86 4.63 9.19
C SER A 27 2.96 3.97 10.57
N VAL A 28 3.25 2.66 10.63
CA VAL A 28 3.47 1.94 11.89
C VAL A 28 4.64 2.54 12.67
N ALA A 29 5.75 2.84 11.99
CA ALA A 29 6.93 3.45 12.60
C ALA A 29 6.68 4.89 13.09
N ALA A 30 5.71 5.61 12.49
CA ALA A 30 5.21 6.92 12.94
C ALA A 30 4.22 6.82 14.12
N GLY A 31 4.01 5.63 14.67
CA GLY A 31 3.12 5.40 15.82
C GLY A 31 1.64 5.39 15.47
N ALA A 32 1.28 5.17 14.20
CA ALA A 32 -0.11 5.08 13.78
C ALA A 32 -0.83 3.93 14.50
N ARG A 33 -2.07 4.19 14.90
CA ARG A 33 -3.01 3.19 15.42
C ARG A 33 -4.05 2.78 14.39
N ARG A 34 -4.17 3.59 13.33
CA ARG A 34 -5.07 3.32 12.21
C ARG A 34 -4.39 3.64 10.89
N VAL A 35 -4.49 2.70 9.94
CA VAL A 35 -4.01 2.87 8.56
C VAL A 35 -5.12 2.46 7.61
N ILE A 36 -5.43 3.32 6.64
CA ILE A 36 -6.43 3.06 5.60
C ILE A 36 -5.72 3.00 4.25
N VAL A 37 -5.87 1.89 3.55
CA VAL A 37 -5.43 1.71 2.17
C VAL A 37 -6.65 1.76 1.26
N ARG A 38 -6.67 2.70 0.31
CA ARG A 38 -7.72 2.78 -0.72
C ARG A 38 -7.13 2.44 -2.08
N VAL A 39 -7.86 1.64 -2.82
CA VAL A 39 -7.58 1.29 -4.22
C VAL A 39 -8.78 1.69 -5.04
N VAL A 40 -8.60 2.64 -5.95
CA VAL A 40 -9.65 3.10 -6.85
C VAL A 40 -9.23 2.84 -8.28
N GLN A 41 -10.06 2.08 -9.03
CA GLN A 41 -9.88 1.86 -10.45
C GLN A 41 -11.09 2.41 -11.22
N SER A 42 -10.82 3.20 -12.24
CA SER A 42 -11.85 3.67 -13.17
C SER A 42 -11.43 3.40 -14.61
N ARG A 43 -12.13 2.48 -15.25
CA ARG A 43 -11.89 2.11 -16.64
C ARG A 43 -12.27 3.24 -17.59
N ALA A 44 -13.34 3.97 -17.27
CA ALA A 44 -13.82 5.10 -18.07
C ALA A 44 -12.84 6.28 -18.05
N ARG A 45 -12.18 6.53 -16.91
CA ARG A 45 -11.20 7.61 -16.74
C ARG A 45 -9.76 7.17 -16.99
N ASP A 46 -9.52 5.89 -17.23
CA ASP A 46 -8.19 5.27 -17.34
C ASP A 46 -7.30 5.60 -16.12
N VAL A 47 -7.84 5.45 -14.89
CA VAL A 47 -7.16 5.80 -13.65
C VAL A 47 -7.08 4.61 -12.70
N LEU A 48 -5.88 4.37 -12.16
CA LEU A 48 -5.62 3.65 -10.94
C LEU A 48 -5.13 4.67 -9.90
N GLU A 49 -5.80 4.74 -8.75
CA GLU A 49 -5.37 5.56 -7.63
C GLU A 49 -5.19 4.68 -6.39
N ILE A 50 -4.05 4.84 -5.73
CA ILE A 50 -3.73 4.20 -4.45
C ILE A 50 -3.58 5.33 -3.44
N THR A 51 -4.26 5.23 -2.30
CA THR A 51 -4.09 6.16 -1.18
C THR A 51 -3.78 5.35 0.08
N VAL A 52 -2.76 5.78 0.82
CA VAL A 52 -2.45 5.28 2.17
C VAL A 52 -2.55 6.45 3.13
N GLU A 53 -3.43 6.35 4.11
CA GLU A 53 -3.68 7.35 5.14
C GLU A 53 -3.45 6.76 6.52
N ASP A 54 -2.85 7.54 7.42
CA ASP A 54 -2.61 7.15 8.80
C ASP A 54 -2.97 8.27 9.80
N ASP A 55 -3.01 7.90 11.08
CA ASP A 55 -3.17 8.78 12.23
C ASP A 55 -1.88 8.90 13.05
N GLY A 56 -0.72 8.65 12.46
CA GLY A 56 0.59 8.77 13.12
C GLY A 56 0.98 10.21 13.45
N CYS A 57 2.25 10.43 13.75
CA CYS A 57 2.76 11.76 14.12
C CYS A 57 2.67 12.83 13.03
N GLY A 58 2.27 12.44 11.81
CA GLY A 58 2.11 13.34 10.67
C GLY A 58 3.43 13.81 10.07
N LEU A 59 3.30 14.81 9.18
CA LEU A 59 4.43 15.47 8.54
C LEU A 59 4.93 16.59 9.45
N SER A 60 6.25 16.67 9.67
CA SER A 60 6.86 17.86 10.29
C SER A 60 6.60 19.11 9.45
N ALA A 61 6.63 20.31 10.06
CA ALA A 61 6.31 21.59 9.41
C ALA A 61 7.10 21.87 8.12
N ASP A 62 8.26 21.21 7.93
CA ASP A 62 9.09 21.29 6.73
C ASP A 62 8.74 20.26 5.65
N ALA A 63 7.48 19.83 5.60
CA ALA A 63 7.01 18.78 4.68
C ALA A 63 7.20 19.11 3.18
N SER A 64 7.42 20.37 2.81
CA SER A 64 7.85 20.74 1.46
C SER A 64 9.21 20.15 1.08
N GLU A 65 10.07 19.82 2.05
CA GLU A 65 11.35 19.15 1.85
C GLU A 65 11.26 17.61 1.85
N VAL A 66 10.20 17.02 2.41
CA VAL A 66 9.99 15.55 2.45
C VAL A 66 9.81 14.95 1.06
N VAL A 67 9.52 15.77 0.08
CA VAL A 67 9.48 15.41 -1.35
C VAL A 67 10.89 15.18 -1.93
N ASN A 68 11.94 15.56 -1.21
CA ASN A 68 13.32 15.32 -1.61
C ASN A 68 13.66 13.82 -1.45
N PRO A 69 14.15 13.11 -2.51
CA PRO A 69 14.49 11.69 -2.45
C PRO A 69 15.58 11.33 -1.43
N PHE A 70 16.28 12.33 -0.89
CA PHE A 70 17.35 12.17 0.11
C PHE A 70 16.90 12.46 1.54
N PHE A 71 15.65 12.89 1.76
CA PHE A 71 15.17 13.20 3.11
C PHE A 71 14.72 11.92 3.84
N THR A 72 15.40 11.57 4.91
CA THR A 72 15.02 10.52 5.85
C THR A 72 15.26 11.01 7.28
N THR A 73 14.25 10.87 8.13
CA THR A 73 14.35 11.18 9.56
C THR A 73 14.88 10.00 10.39
N LYS A 74 15.15 8.84 9.75
CA LYS A 74 15.60 7.64 10.47
C LYS A 74 17.14 7.59 10.55
N PRO A 75 17.74 7.67 11.75
CA PRO A 75 19.18 7.45 11.92
C PRO A 75 19.53 6.00 11.52
N GLY A 76 20.47 5.83 10.59
CA GLY A 76 21.04 4.53 10.20
C GLY A 76 20.34 3.77 9.07
N LYS A 77 19.19 4.23 8.52
CA LYS A 77 18.62 3.69 7.28
C LYS A 77 18.93 4.61 6.09
N ARG A 78 19.55 4.04 5.08
CA ARG A 78 19.74 4.70 3.79
C ARG A 78 18.40 5.03 3.18
N THR A 79 18.06 6.32 3.17
CA THR A 79 17.14 7.02 2.27
C THR A 79 15.66 6.59 2.24
N GLY A 80 14.78 7.57 2.14
CA GLY A 80 13.39 7.44 1.70
C GLY A 80 13.24 6.95 0.24
N LEU A 81 14.01 5.91 -0.14
CA LEU A 81 14.01 5.35 -1.49
C LEU A 81 12.65 4.78 -1.88
N GLY A 82 11.85 4.30 -0.93
CA GLY A 82 10.53 3.73 -1.22
C GLY A 82 9.59 4.74 -1.88
N LEU A 83 9.46 5.94 -1.27
CA LEU A 83 8.61 7.01 -1.79
C LEU A 83 9.10 7.54 -3.15
N SER A 84 10.42 7.76 -3.30
CA SER A 84 10.97 8.26 -4.57
C SER A 84 10.83 7.27 -5.70
N LEU A 85 11.02 5.98 -5.43
CA LEU A 85 10.82 4.91 -6.42
C LEU A 85 9.35 4.76 -6.80
N PHE A 86 8.44 4.91 -5.85
CA PHE A 86 7.01 4.84 -6.14
C PHE A 86 6.54 6.04 -6.96
N ARG A 87 7.07 7.24 -6.66
CA ARG A 87 6.83 8.43 -7.48
C ARG A 87 7.31 8.24 -8.91
N GLU A 88 8.57 7.82 -9.09
CA GLU A 88 9.13 7.56 -10.42
C GLU A 88 8.30 6.55 -11.22
N ALA A 89 7.81 5.49 -10.56
CA ALA A 89 6.94 4.52 -11.18
C ALA A 89 5.58 5.10 -11.57
N ALA A 90 5.01 6.00 -10.75
CA ALA A 90 3.77 6.69 -11.07
C ALA A 90 3.94 7.61 -12.28
N GLU A 91 5.00 8.41 -12.30
CA GLU A 91 5.32 9.32 -13.40
C GLU A 91 5.54 8.55 -14.71
N ARG A 92 6.29 7.43 -14.69
CA ARG A 92 6.47 6.56 -15.86
C ARG A 92 5.15 5.98 -16.37
N ALA A 93 4.20 5.73 -15.48
CA ALA A 93 2.86 5.26 -15.84
C ALA A 93 1.87 6.41 -16.18
N GLY A 94 2.38 7.60 -16.46
CA GLY A 94 1.60 8.76 -16.86
C GLY A 94 0.73 9.35 -15.75
N GLY A 95 1.20 9.26 -14.51
CA GLY A 95 0.53 9.76 -13.32
C GLY A 95 1.40 10.64 -12.44
N ASP A 96 1.05 10.70 -11.16
CA ASP A 96 1.68 11.55 -10.16
C ASP A 96 1.62 10.93 -8.76
N MET A 97 2.37 11.52 -7.82
CA MET A 97 2.29 11.22 -6.40
C MET A 97 2.23 12.52 -5.59
N SER A 98 1.32 12.56 -4.63
CA SER A 98 1.21 13.67 -3.67
C SER A 98 1.28 13.17 -2.22
N LEU A 99 1.81 14.04 -1.36
CA LEU A 99 1.93 13.86 0.07
C LEU A 99 1.22 15.02 0.77
N SER A 100 0.36 14.74 1.73
CA SER A 100 -0.41 15.74 2.48
C SER A 100 -0.72 15.27 3.89
N SER A 101 -1.25 16.17 4.71
CA SER A 101 -1.84 15.78 6.00
C SER A 101 -3.05 14.88 5.78
N SER A 102 -3.16 13.84 6.59
CA SER A 102 -4.29 12.92 6.59
C SER A 102 -5.49 13.52 7.31
N PRO A 103 -6.73 13.27 6.86
CA PRO A 103 -7.93 13.54 7.65
C PRO A 103 -7.97 12.82 9.00
N LEU A 104 -7.16 11.77 9.17
CA LEU A 104 -7.00 11.04 10.42
C LEU A 104 -6.04 11.71 11.41
N GLY A 105 -5.33 12.76 11.00
CA GLY A 105 -4.38 13.51 11.80
C GLY A 105 -2.91 13.24 11.49
N GLY A 106 -2.60 12.17 10.77
CA GLY A 106 -1.24 11.79 10.35
C GLY A 106 -0.91 12.19 8.92
N THR A 107 -0.43 11.22 8.14
CA THR A 107 0.03 11.42 6.74
C THR A 107 -0.90 10.77 5.74
N SER A 108 -1.08 11.41 4.59
CA SER A 108 -1.76 10.87 3.41
C SER A 108 -0.82 10.87 2.23
N VAL A 109 -0.57 9.70 1.67
CA VAL A 109 0.16 9.49 0.41
C VAL A 109 -0.83 9.04 -0.65
N ARG A 110 -0.95 9.81 -1.73
CA ARG A 110 -1.77 9.49 -2.88
C ARG A 110 -0.89 9.29 -4.10
N VAL A 111 -1.10 8.19 -4.80
CA VAL A 111 -0.41 7.84 -6.04
C VAL A 111 -1.45 7.58 -7.12
N ARG A 112 -1.28 8.20 -8.27
CA ARG A 112 -2.14 8.01 -9.44
C ARG A 112 -1.31 7.51 -10.61
N MET A 113 -1.92 6.65 -11.42
CA MET A 113 -1.33 6.09 -12.65
C MET A 113 -2.42 5.94 -13.69
N ARG A 114 -2.05 5.90 -14.96
CA ARG A 114 -2.99 5.44 -15.97
C ARG A 114 -3.18 3.94 -15.84
N LEU A 115 -4.43 3.52 -15.73
CA LEU A 115 -4.81 2.13 -15.45
C LEU A 115 -4.29 1.14 -16.50
N ARG A 116 -4.28 1.58 -17.78
CA ARG A 116 -3.88 0.76 -18.93
C ARG A 116 -2.52 1.13 -19.51
N HIS A 117 -1.70 1.90 -18.76
CA HIS A 117 -0.36 2.25 -19.24
C HIS A 117 0.54 1.02 -19.31
N VAL A 118 1.36 0.92 -20.36
CA VAL A 118 2.25 -0.24 -20.58
C VAL A 118 3.31 -0.37 -19.48
N ASP A 119 3.79 0.77 -18.94
CA ASP A 119 4.78 0.81 -17.85
C ASP A 119 4.15 0.79 -16.45
N ARG A 120 2.83 0.66 -16.35
CA ARG A 120 2.18 0.53 -15.05
C ARG A 120 2.59 -0.78 -14.40
N MET A 121 3.11 -0.68 -13.17
CA MET A 121 3.40 -1.85 -12.37
C MET A 121 2.10 -2.64 -12.09
N PRO A 122 2.16 -3.98 -12.01
CA PRO A 122 1.02 -4.78 -11.56
C PRO A 122 0.68 -4.40 -10.11
N LEU A 123 -0.59 -4.57 -9.75
CA LEU A 123 -1.05 -4.34 -8.37
C LEU A 123 -0.33 -5.28 -7.39
N GLY A 124 -0.04 -6.50 -7.81
CA GLY A 124 0.58 -7.52 -6.98
C GLY A 124 -0.38 -8.12 -5.94
N ASP A 125 0.16 -8.88 -5.00
CA ASP A 125 -0.66 -9.48 -3.93
C ASP A 125 -0.86 -8.51 -2.76
N LEU A 126 -1.70 -7.49 -2.99
CA LEU A 126 -2.08 -6.52 -1.96
C LEU A 126 -2.74 -7.22 -0.75
N ALA A 127 -3.49 -8.29 -0.98
CA ALA A 127 -4.16 -9.03 0.09
C ALA A 127 -3.15 -9.69 1.05
N ALA A 128 -2.11 -10.33 0.51
CA ALA A 128 -1.04 -10.90 1.33
C ALA A 128 -0.24 -9.80 2.06
N THR A 129 0.02 -8.68 1.39
CA THR A 129 0.71 -7.52 1.97
C THR A 129 -0.03 -6.97 3.19
N LEU A 130 -1.33 -6.72 3.07
CA LEU A 130 -2.15 -6.23 4.18
C LEU A 130 -2.25 -7.26 5.31
N GLY A 131 -2.33 -8.55 4.97
CA GLY A 131 -2.28 -9.63 5.94
C GLY A 131 -0.96 -9.66 6.72
N ALA A 132 0.17 -9.48 6.05
CA ALA A 132 1.49 -9.47 6.70
C ALA A 132 1.61 -8.34 7.72
N ILE A 133 1.21 -7.12 7.37
CA ILE A 133 1.21 -5.98 8.32
C ILE A 133 0.24 -6.22 9.48
N ALA A 134 -0.96 -6.77 9.22
CA ALA A 134 -1.91 -7.10 10.28
C ALA A 134 -1.36 -8.14 11.29
N CYS A 135 -0.41 -8.99 10.85
CA CYS A 135 0.28 -9.95 11.70
C CYS A 135 1.41 -9.31 12.52
N THR A 136 2.21 -8.43 11.89
CA THR A 136 3.39 -7.80 12.52
C THR A 136 3.04 -6.59 13.39
N ALA A 137 1.90 -5.95 13.14
CA ALA A 137 1.39 -4.81 13.90
C ALA A 137 -0.05 -5.07 14.39
N PRO A 138 -0.26 -6.03 15.33
CA PRO A 138 -1.59 -6.46 15.74
C PRO A 138 -2.42 -5.38 16.45
N ASP A 139 -1.78 -4.35 16.98
CA ASP A 139 -2.44 -3.24 17.69
C ASP A 139 -2.94 -2.14 16.73
N VAL A 140 -2.58 -2.22 15.43
CA VAL A 140 -3.00 -1.26 14.41
C VAL A 140 -4.30 -1.72 13.77
N ASP A 141 -5.27 -0.81 13.64
CA ASP A 141 -6.47 -1.05 12.83
C ASP A 141 -6.16 -0.77 11.37
N ILE A 142 -6.06 -1.84 10.57
CA ILE A 142 -5.81 -1.77 9.14
C ILE A 142 -7.13 -1.89 8.42
N ALA A 143 -7.49 -0.86 7.63
CA ALA A 143 -8.65 -0.86 6.77
C ALA A 143 -8.22 -0.88 5.29
N CYS A 144 -8.97 -1.63 4.49
CA CYS A 144 -8.82 -1.64 3.04
C CYS A 144 -10.17 -1.31 2.40
N GLU A 145 -10.14 -0.35 1.47
CA GLU A 145 -11.29 0.07 0.68
C GLU A 145 -10.93 -0.12 -0.80
N VAL A 146 -11.73 -0.88 -1.51
CA VAL A 146 -11.56 -1.12 -2.95
C VAL A 146 -12.76 -0.56 -3.68
N GLU A 147 -12.52 0.27 -4.68
CA GLU A 147 -13.54 0.79 -5.57
C GLU A 147 -13.17 0.53 -7.04
N VAL A 148 -14.07 -0.08 -7.79
CA VAL A 148 -13.91 -0.32 -9.23
C VAL A 148 -15.17 0.14 -9.95
N ASP A 149 -15.01 1.15 -10.81
CA ASP A 149 -16.09 1.73 -11.61
C ASP A 149 -17.33 2.10 -10.76
N GLY A 150 -17.10 2.70 -9.58
CA GLY A 150 -18.13 3.17 -8.64
C GLY A 150 -18.71 2.08 -7.71
N ARG A 151 -18.37 0.81 -7.89
CA ARG A 151 -18.70 -0.25 -6.94
C ARG A 151 -17.63 -0.35 -5.88
N ARG A 152 -18.03 -0.46 -4.60
CA ARG A 152 -17.10 -0.36 -3.47
C ARG A 152 -17.28 -1.51 -2.49
N GLU A 153 -16.18 -1.99 -1.96
CA GLU A 153 -16.10 -2.89 -0.82
C GLU A 153 -15.07 -2.36 0.19
N ALA A 154 -15.33 -2.64 1.48
CA ALA A 154 -14.44 -2.25 2.56
C ALA A 154 -14.38 -3.32 3.63
N VAL A 155 -13.22 -3.43 4.27
CA VAL A 155 -12.96 -4.33 5.40
C VAL A 155 -11.91 -3.73 6.31
N SER A 156 -12.02 -3.94 7.64
CA SER A 156 -10.98 -3.57 8.58
C SER A 156 -10.68 -4.67 9.60
N THR A 157 -9.45 -4.66 10.13
CA THR A 157 -9.05 -5.56 11.22
C THR A 157 -9.87 -5.30 12.48
N GLY A 158 -10.25 -4.06 12.76
CA GLY A 158 -11.13 -3.69 13.87
C GLY A 158 -12.50 -4.38 13.80
N GLN A 159 -13.14 -4.32 12.63
CA GLN A 159 -14.42 -5.02 12.39
C GLN A 159 -14.26 -6.54 12.52
N LEU A 160 -13.20 -7.10 11.95
CA LEU A 160 -12.92 -8.54 12.02
C LEU A 160 -12.64 -8.99 13.44
N ARG A 161 -11.88 -8.21 14.22
CA ARG A 161 -11.64 -8.50 15.63
C ARG A 161 -12.91 -8.45 16.45
N ALA A 162 -13.82 -7.52 16.19
CA ALA A 162 -15.11 -7.45 16.87
C ALA A 162 -15.97 -8.68 16.62
N ALA A 163 -15.89 -9.23 15.40
CA ALA A 163 -16.65 -10.42 14.97
C ALA A 163 -16.00 -11.76 15.33
N THR A 164 -14.71 -11.78 15.71
CA THR A 164 -13.95 -13.01 15.98
C THR A 164 -13.88 -13.26 17.49
N ALA A 165 -14.13 -14.50 17.92
CA ALA A 165 -14.02 -14.91 19.32
C ALA A 165 -12.63 -14.60 19.90
N LYS A 166 -12.59 -14.15 21.17
CA LYS A 166 -11.33 -13.91 21.88
C LYS A 166 -10.67 -15.26 22.20
N GLY A 167 -9.36 -15.33 22.04
CA GLY A 167 -8.59 -16.52 22.38
C GLY A 167 -7.30 -16.67 21.58
N PRO A 168 -6.53 -17.75 21.83
CA PRO A 168 -5.30 -18.04 21.10
C PRO A 168 -5.57 -18.12 19.59
N GLY A 169 -4.68 -17.53 18.78
CA GLY A 169 -4.79 -17.55 17.31
C GLY A 169 -5.78 -16.55 16.72
N ARG A 170 -6.40 -15.68 17.52
CA ARG A 170 -7.33 -14.65 17.04
C ARG A 170 -6.69 -13.76 15.98
N ASP A 171 -5.48 -13.26 16.22
CA ASP A 171 -4.82 -12.34 15.31
C ASP A 171 -4.47 -13.03 13.98
N LEU A 172 -4.05 -14.30 14.02
CA LEU A 172 -3.86 -15.08 12.80
C LEU A 172 -5.16 -15.30 12.02
N SER A 173 -6.27 -15.51 12.73
CA SER A 173 -7.60 -15.62 12.11
C SER A 173 -8.02 -14.30 11.45
N VAL A 174 -7.83 -13.17 12.13
CA VAL A 174 -8.14 -11.83 11.63
C VAL A 174 -7.29 -11.51 10.39
N MET A 175 -5.99 -11.79 10.43
CA MET A 175 -5.09 -11.62 9.29
C MET A 175 -5.57 -12.41 8.06
N ARG A 176 -5.90 -13.71 8.24
CA ARG A 176 -6.39 -14.55 7.15
C ARG A 176 -7.72 -14.06 6.59
N GLN A 177 -8.62 -13.61 7.46
CA GLN A 177 -9.91 -13.06 7.05
C GLN A 177 -9.74 -11.74 6.30
N LEU A 178 -8.84 -10.84 6.75
CA LEU A 178 -8.52 -9.60 6.05
C LEU A 178 -8.03 -9.91 4.63
N ALA A 179 -6.98 -10.73 4.49
CA ALA A 179 -6.42 -11.10 3.20
C ALA A 179 -7.48 -11.75 2.27
N SER A 180 -8.29 -12.67 2.82
CA SER A 180 -9.36 -13.33 2.05
C SER A 180 -10.42 -12.33 1.56
N ARG A 181 -10.84 -11.39 2.42
CA ARG A 181 -11.85 -10.39 2.06
C ARG A 181 -11.33 -9.39 1.03
N VAL A 182 -10.08 -8.91 1.20
CA VAL A 182 -9.44 -8.01 0.22
C VAL A 182 -9.33 -8.69 -1.14
N ARG A 183 -8.86 -9.95 -1.19
CA ARG A 183 -8.75 -10.70 -2.44
C ARG A 183 -10.11 -10.87 -3.12
N LYS A 184 -11.12 -11.30 -2.37
CA LYS A 184 -12.50 -11.44 -2.89
C LYS A 184 -13.08 -10.11 -3.38
N GLY A 185 -12.80 -9.00 -2.68
CA GLY A 185 -13.21 -7.66 -3.10
C GLY A 185 -12.59 -7.27 -4.42
N LEU A 186 -11.26 -7.43 -4.56
CA LEU A 186 -10.55 -7.15 -5.81
C LEU A 186 -11.09 -8.00 -6.97
N GLU A 187 -11.22 -9.32 -6.78
CA GLU A 187 -11.75 -10.24 -7.79
C GLU A 187 -13.22 -9.97 -8.11
N GLY A 188 -14.07 -9.83 -7.08
CA GLY A 188 -15.52 -9.64 -7.21
C GLY A 188 -15.91 -8.32 -7.89
N LEU A 189 -15.11 -7.26 -7.68
CA LEU A 189 -15.26 -5.99 -8.36
C LEU A 189 -14.61 -6.00 -9.77
N GLY A 190 -13.81 -7.02 -10.09
CA GLY A 190 -13.10 -7.13 -11.36
C GLY A 190 -11.97 -6.14 -11.49
N ALA A 191 -11.22 -5.92 -10.41
CA ALA A 191 -10.01 -5.09 -10.43
C ALA A 191 -8.99 -5.67 -11.42
N LEU A 192 -8.34 -4.80 -12.19
CA LEU A 192 -7.23 -5.19 -13.05
C LEU A 192 -5.96 -5.41 -12.19
N PRO A 193 -5.19 -6.46 -12.49
CA PRO A 193 -3.98 -6.81 -11.75
C PRO A 193 -2.87 -5.77 -11.86
#